data_80cb992f32ec267bf1c2babb3251c4dd
#
_entry.id   80cb992f32ec267bf1c2babb3251c4dd
#
_cell.length_a   1.000
_cell.length_b   1.000
_cell.length_c   1.000
_cell.angle_alpha   90.00
_cell.angle_beta   90.00
_cell.angle_gamma   90.00
#
_symmetry.space_group_name_H-M   'P 1'
#
loop_
_entity.id
_entity.type
_entity.pdbx_description
1 polymer ?
#
loop_
_entity_poly.entity_id
_entity_poly.type
_entity_poly.pdbx_seq_one_letter_code
_entity_poly.pdbx_strand_id
1 'polypeptide(L)'
;MPINKLDHFSIRTTDLDTTREFYVDVMGFEVGPRPDFPFPGVWLYQDGSAVVHVIGIDPNDSSGLQDYLGDRQQEAKGSGMVDHVAFSCTDIEGVRARIAAAGLELRERKVPSMDLRQIFLQDPSGITIELNFAG
;
A
#
# COMPACT_ATOMS: atom_id res chain seq x y z
N MET A 1 25.90 -9.50 2.71
CA MET A 1 25.03 -9.28 1.54
C MET A 1 24.92 -7.79 1.29
N PRO A 2 25.23 -7.30 0.06
CA PRO A 2 25.10 -5.87 -0.21
C PRO A 2 23.65 -5.37 -0.29
N ILE A 3 22.68 -6.28 -0.54
CA ILE A 3 21.25 -5.94 -0.51
C ILE A 3 20.72 -6.43 0.81
N ASN A 4 20.20 -5.49 1.65
CA ASN A 4 19.94 -5.76 3.06
C ASN A 4 18.48 -6.07 3.37
N LYS A 5 17.54 -5.32 2.81
CA LYS A 5 16.11 -5.49 3.11
C LYS A 5 15.24 -4.78 2.08
N LEU A 6 13.98 -5.15 2.05
CA LEU A 6 12.99 -4.37 1.31
C LEU A 6 12.78 -3.05 2.05
N ASP A 7 12.94 -1.92 1.35
CA ASP A 7 12.81 -0.59 1.95
C ASP A 7 11.37 -0.09 1.90
N HIS A 8 10.83 -0.02 0.70
CA HIS A 8 9.45 0.44 0.49
C HIS A 8 8.95 -0.06 -0.86
N PHE A 9 7.65 0.09 -1.08
CA PHE A 9 7.10 0.00 -2.43
C PHE A 9 6.35 1.29 -2.74
N SER A 10 6.23 1.61 -4.03
CA SER A 10 5.59 2.82 -4.49
C SER A 10 4.33 2.50 -5.27
N ILE A 11 3.31 3.32 -5.08
CA ILE A 11 2.01 3.19 -5.74
C ILE A 11 1.75 4.46 -6.52
N ARG A 12 1.34 4.34 -7.77
CA ARG A 12 0.84 5.46 -8.56
C ARG A 12 -0.68 5.50 -8.46
N THR A 13 -1.25 6.69 -8.31
CA THR A 13 -2.70 6.83 -8.23
C THR A 13 -3.15 8.17 -8.81
N THR A 14 -4.34 8.17 -9.39
CA THR A 14 -5.03 9.40 -9.78
C THR A 14 -5.93 9.93 -8.66
N ASP A 15 -6.05 9.19 -7.56
CA ASP A 15 -6.86 9.57 -6.39
C ASP A 15 -6.03 9.42 -5.11
N LEU A 16 -5.22 10.44 -4.86
CA LEU A 16 -4.29 10.45 -3.74
C LEU A 16 -5.00 10.39 -2.39
N ASP A 17 -6.12 11.11 -2.26
CA ASP A 17 -6.86 11.19 -1.00
C ASP A 17 -7.45 9.84 -0.62
N THR A 18 -8.11 9.15 -1.54
CA THR A 18 -8.69 7.83 -1.29
C THR A 18 -7.61 6.81 -0.94
N THR A 19 -6.47 6.86 -1.62
CA THR A 19 -5.36 5.96 -1.34
C THR A 19 -4.77 6.21 0.05
N ARG A 20 -4.56 7.48 0.41
CA ARG A 20 -4.10 7.85 1.74
C ARG A 20 -5.07 7.36 2.82
N GLU A 21 -6.37 7.59 2.65
CA GLU A 21 -7.38 7.15 3.60
C GLU A 21 -7.36 5.63 3.80
N PHE A 22 -7.18 4.86 2.74
CA PHE A 22 -7.08 3.41 2.86
C PHE A 22 -5.91 3.01 3.78
N TYR A 23 -4.72 3.53 3.51
CA TYR A 23 -3.55 3.13 4.28
C TYR A 23 -3.57 3.67 5.71
N VAL A 24 -4.20 4.80 5.96
CA VAL A 24 -4.36 5.34 7.31
C VAL A 24 -5.48 4.64 8.07
N ASP A 25 -6.68 4.60 7.50
CA ASP A 25 -7.88 4.15 8.21
C ASP A 25 -7.98 2.63 8.29
N VAL A 26 -7.60 1.92 7.23
CA VAL A 26 -7.68 0.46 7.18
C VAL A 26 -6.40 -0.18 7.69
N MET A 27 -5.25 0.26 7.15
CA MET A 27 -3.97 -0.35 7.46
C MET A 27 -3.33 0.18 8.75
N GLY A 28 -3.77 1.33 9.24
CA GLY A 28 -3.25 1.92 10.46
C GLY A 28 -1.89 2.59 10.30
N PHE A 29 -1.50 2.95 9.09
CA PHE A 29 -0.25 3.66 8.85
C PHE A 29 -0.40 5.14 9.14
N GLU A 30 0.71 5.83 9.29
CA GLU A 30 0.74 7.27 9.59
C GLU A 30 1.35 8.05 8.44
N VAL A 31 0.79 9.21 8.13
CA VAL A 31 1.41 10.15 7.19
C VAL A 31 2.61 10.81 7.87
N GLY A 32 3.73 10.86 7.18
CA GLY A 32 4.94 11.45 7.72
C GLY A 32 5.75 12.21 6.69
N PRO A 33 6.94 12.68 7.09
CA PRO A 33 7.79 13.51 6.24
C PRO A 33 8.09 12.90 4.88
N ARG A 34 8.15 13.74 3.88
CA ARG A 34 8.41 13.38 2.49
C ARG A 34 9.27 14.48 1.86
N PRO A 35 10.27 14.12 1.05
CA PRO A 35 11.02 15.14 0.29
C PRO A 35 10.10 15.98 -0.60
N ASP A 36 10.52 17.20 -0.89
CA ASP A 36 9.74 18.13 -1.70
C ASP A 36 9.91 17.82 -3.19
N PHE A 37 9.23 16.76 -3.64
CA PHE A 37 9.24 16.36 -5.04
C PHE A 37 8.33 17.25 -5.89
N PRO A 38 8.64 17.43 -7.20
CA PRO A 38 7.83 18.26 -8.10
C PRO A 38 6.55 17.55 -8.60
N PHE A 39 5.98 16.66 -7.80
CA PHE A 39 4.72 15.98 -8.07
C PHE A 39 4.02 15.68 -6.75
N PRO A 40 2.68 15.58 -6.76
CA PRO A 40 1.95 15.26 -5.53
C PRO A 40 2.23 13.84 -5.05
N GLY A 41 2.11 13.65 -3.75
CA GLY A 41 2.31 12.33 -3.16
C GLY A 41 2.20 12.38 -1.65
N VAL A 42 2.29 11.21 -1.05
CA VAL A 42 2.29 11.04 0.39
C VAL A 42 3.14 9.83 0.75
N TRP A 43 3.89 9.93 1.84
CA TRP A 43 4.64 8.80 2.39
C TRP A 43 3.93 8.31 3.63
N LEU A 44 3.74 7.00 3.71
CA LEU A 44 3.01 6.34 4.77
C LEU A 44 3.96 5.49 5.58
N TYR A 45 3.93 5.68 6.89
CA TYR A 45 4.90 5.14 7.82
C TYR A 45 4.31 4.03 8.66
N GLN A 46 5.10 3.00 8.86
CA GLN A 46 4.84 1.92 9.79
C GLN A 46 6.05 1.84 10.75
N ASP A 47 5.80 2.05 12.03
CA ASP A 47 6.85 1.99 13.07
C ASP A 47 8.08 2.84 12.73
N GLY A 48 7.86 4.04 12.21
CA GLY A 48 8.92 4.98 11.90
C GLY A 48 9.60 4.79 10.55
N SER A 49 9.15 3.83 9.74
CA SER A 49 9.70 3.59 8.41
C SER A 49 8.68 3.92 7.33
N ALA A 50 9.09 4.71 6.34
CA ALA A 50 8.22 5.09 5.22
C ALA A 50 8.12 3.92 4.23
N VAL A 51 7.25 2.97 4.50
CA VAL A 51 7.16 1.70 3.76
C VAL A 51 6.31 1.78 2.50
N VAL A 52 5.42 2.78 2.39
CA VAL A 52 4.59 3.00 1.19
C VAL A 52 4.78 4.44 0.73
N HIS A 53 5.23 4.59 -0.50
CA HIS A 53 5.34 5.90 -1.14
C HIS A 53 4.24 6.01 -2.19
N VAL A 54 3.30 6.91 -2.01
CA VAL A 54 2.21 7.11 -2.96
C VAL A 54 2.56 8.27 -3.86
N ILE A 55 2.48 8.03 -5.16
CA ILE A 55 2.76 9.01 -6.21
C ILE A 55 1.43 9.42 -6.82
N GLY A 56 1.11 10.71 -6.71
CA GLY A 56 -0.10 11.25 -7.33
C GLY A 56 0.13 11.55 -8.81
N ILE A 57 -0.75 11.03 -9.65
CA ILE A 57 -0.72 11.31 -11.08
C ILE A 57 -1.73 12.41 -11.37
N ASP A 58 -1.25 13.52 -11.93
CA ASP A 58 -2.09 14.57 -12.48
C ASP A 58 -2.14 14.40 -14.00
N PRO A 59 -3.28 13.98 -14.56
CA PRO A 59 -3.38 13.79 -16.01
C PRO A 59 -3.23 15.08 -16.81
N ASN A 60 -3.35 16.24 -16.16
CA ASN A 60 -3.21 17.55 -16.81
C ASN A 60 -1.78 18.12 -16.72
N ASP A 61 -0.97 17.62 -15.80
CA ASP A 61 0.41 18.07 -15.64
C ASP A 61 1.27 16.93 -15.09
N SER A 62 1.93 16.22 -15.98
CA SER A 62 2.79 15.09 -15.60
C SER A 62 4.28 15.40 -15.71
N SER A 63 4.65 16.65 -15.93
CA SER A 63 6.04 17.00 -16.22
C SER A 63 7.00 16.64 -15.08
N GLY A 64 6.66 16.96 -13.83
CA GLY A 64 7.49 16.63 -12.67
C GLY A 64 7.59 15.12 -12.44
N LEU A 65 6.50 14.41 -12.62
CA LEU A 65 6.47 12.97 -12.49
C LEU A 65 7.22 12.27 -13.63
N GLN A 66 7.09 12.79 -14.84
CA GLN A 66 7.80 12.27 -16.00
C GLN A 66 9.32 12.32 -15.79
N ASP A 67 9.80 13.38 -15.20
CA ASP A 67 11.22 13.53 -14.88
C ASP A 67 11.68 12.47 -13.88
N TYR A 68 10.85 12.16 -12.89
CA TYR A 68 11.12 11.13 -11.88
C TYR A 68 11.03 9.71 -12.45
N LEU A 69 9.98 9.42 -13.22
CA LEU A 69 9.74 8.07 -13.75
C LEU A 69 10.56 7.76 -15.00
N GLY A 70 11.02 8.78 -15.73
CA GLY A 70 11.66 8.60 -17.02
C GLY A 70 10.65 8.12 -18.06
N ASP A 71 11.00 7.10 -18.84
CA ASP A 71 10.15 6.58 -19.92
C ASP A 71 9.12 5.55 -19.44
N ARG A 72 9.02 5.31 -18.14
CA ARG A 72 8.06 4.34 -17.61
C ARG A 72 6.64 4.85 -17.73
N GLN A 73 5.71 3.91 -17.94
CA GLN A 73 4.29 4.25 -18.05
C GLN A 73 3.73 4.69 -16.70
N GLN A 74 2.76 5.61 -16.76
CA GLN A 74 2.12 6.18 -15.57
C GLN A 74 0.73 5.59 -15.35
N GLU A 75 0.60 4.27 -15.43
CA GLU A 75 -0.65 3.59 -15.15
C GLU A 75 -0.93 3.60 -13.64
N ALA A 76 -2.21 3.67 -13.28
CA ALA A 76 -2.66 3.81 -11.90
C ALA A 76 -3.56 2.68 -11.45
N LYS A 77 -3.55 1.53 -12.12
CA LYS A 77 -4.38 0.37 -11.78
C LYS A 77 -3.58 -0.92 -11.83
N GLY A 78 -3.89 -1.81 -10.87
CA GLY A 78 -3.30 -3.13 -10.80
C GLY A 78 -1.87 -3.09 -10.26
N SER A 79 -1.25 -4.24 -10.20
CA SER A 79 0.11 -4.41 -9.67
C SER A 79 1.11 -4.89 -10.73
N GLY A 80 0.69 -4.99 -12.00
CA GLY A 80 1.53 -5.51 -13.05
C GLY A 80 1.87 -6.98 -12.82
N MET A 81 3.15 -7.31 -12.88
CA MET A 81 3.63 -8.67 -12.63
C MET A 81 3.73 -9.01 -11.14
N VAL A 82 3.63 -8.03 -10.25
CA VAL A 82 3.64 -8.26 -8.80
C VAL A 82 2.27 -8.76 -8.37
N ASP A 83 2.19 -9.96 -7.80
CA ASP A 83 0.93 -10.56 -7.42
C ASP A 83 0.32 -9.88 -6.20
N HIS A 84 1.11 -9.70 -5.15
CA HIS A 84 0.63 -9.09 -3.92
C HIS A 84 1.79 -8.53 -3.10
N VAL A 85 1.44 -7.75 -2.09
CA VAL A 85 2.36 -7.26 -1.06
C VAL A 85 1.86 -7.80 0.28
N ALA A 86 2.75 -8.35 1.09
CA ALA A 86 2.38 -9.00 2.34
C ALA A 86 2.95 -8.25 3.55
N PHE A 87 2.14 -8.19 4.61
CA PHE A 87 2.53 -7.61 5.90
C PHE A 87 2.32 -8.62 7.02
N SER A 88 3.21 -8.63 7.99
CA SER A 88 3.02 -9.37 9.24
C SER A 88 2.16 -8.52 10.17
N CYS A 89 1.14 -9.12 10.78
CA CYS A 89 0.13 -8.39 11.54
C CYS A 89 -0.13 -9.03 12.88
N THR A 90 -0.72 -8.24 13.78
CA THR A 90 -1.28 -8.69 15.05
C THR A 90 -2.71 -8.16 15.15
N ASP A 91 -3.50 -8.70 16.10
CA ASP A 91 -4.87 -8.25 16.38
C ASP A 91 -5.80 -8.38 15.18
N ILE A 92 -6.06 -9.62 14.78
CA ILE A 92 -6.93 -9.90 13.63
C ILE A 92 -8.35 -9.33 13.80
N GLU A 93 -8.88 -9.31 15.03
CA GLU A 93 -10.22 -8.75 15.28
C GLU A 93 -10.27 -7.25 15.03
N GLY A 94 -9.24 -6.52 15.47
CA GLY A 94 -9.15 -5.08 15.22
C GLY A 94 -9.00 -4.76 13.73
N VAL A 95 -8.24 -5.57 13.01
CA VAL A 95 -8.08 -5.40 11.56
C VAL A 95 -9.38 -5.67 10.83
N ARG A 96 -10.08 -6.76 11.18
CA ARG A 96 -11.39 -7.05 10.60
C ARG A 96 -12.36 -5.88 10.80
N ALA A 97 -12.37 -5.29 11.98
CA ALA A 97 -13.25 -4.17 12.31
C ALA A 97 -12.93 -2.93 11.45
N ARG A 98 -11.66 -2.64 11.22
CA ARG A 98 -11.25 -1.51 10.36
C ARG A 98 -11.69 -1.72 8.90
N ILE A 99 -11.52 -2.94 8.39
CA ILE A 99 -11.92 -3.28 7.02
C ILE A 99 -13.44 -3.16 6.87
N ALA A 100 -14.20 -3.66 7.84
CA ALA A 100 -15.65 -3.57 7.83
C ALA A 100 -16.12 -2.11 7.92
N ALA A 101 -15.50 -1.31 8.76
CA ALA A 101 -15.84 0.11 8.91
C ALA A 101 -15.60 0.89 7.61
N ALA A 102 -14.63 0.48 6.81
CA ALA A 102 -14.35 1.08 5.50
C ALA A 102 -15.26 0.56 4.39
N GLY A 103 -16.12 -0.44 4.68
CA GLY A 103 -17.03 -1.02 3.70
C GLY A 103 -16.34 -1.85 2.64
N LEU A 104 -15.16 -2.39 2.94
CA LEU A 104 -14.38 -3.16 1.98
C LEU A 104 -14.62 -4.66 2.13
N GLU A 105 -14.49 -5.37 1.02
CA GLU A 105 -14.52 -6.82 1.01
C GLU A 105 -13.16 -7.38 1.41
N LEU A 106 -13.19 -8.55 2.03
CA LEU A 106 -11.98 -9.29 2.35
C LEU A 106 -12.21 -10.79 2.08
N ARG A 107 -11.11 -11.50 1.85
CA ARG A 107 -11.13 -12.95 1.81
C ARG A 107 -10.20 -13.45 2.89
N GLU A 108 -10.68 -14.38 3.69
CA GLU A 108 -9.92 -14.93 4.80
C GLU A 108 -9.67 -16.41 4.58
N ARG A 109 -8.47 -16.88 4.94
CA ARG A 109 -8.16 -18.31 4.90
C ARG A 109 -7.22 -18.66 6.04
N LYS A 110 -7.22 -19.93 6.39
CA LYS A 110 -6.26 -20.50 7.31
C LYS A 110 -5.29 -21.39 6.53
N VAL A 111 -4.00 -21.25 6.75
CA VAL A 111 -2.98 -22.09 6.15
C VAL A 111 -2.82 -23.32 7.05
N PRO A 112 -3.23 -24.54 6.61
CA PRO A 112 -3.29 -25.70 7.51
C PRO A 112 -1.96 -26.15 8.07
N SER A 113 -0.87 -25.91 7.32
CA SER A 113 0.46 -26.41 7.70
C SER A 113 1.25 -25.43 8.54
N MET A 114 0.74 -24.23 8.84
CA MET A 114 1.55 -23.16 9.43
C MET A 114 0.89 -22.40 10.57
N ASP A 115 -0.19 -22.83 11.14
CA ASP A 115 -0.90 -22.07 12.16
C ASP A 115 -0.94 -20.56 11.85
N LEU A 116 -1.35 -20.24 10.63
CA LEU A 116 -1.32 -18.90 10.06
C LEU A 116 -2.69 -18.57 9.50
N ARG A 117 -3.23 -17.41 9.86
CA ARG A 117 -4.45 -16.88 9.23
C ARG A 117 -4.06 -15.74 8.32
N GLN A 118 -4.71 -15.69 7.16
CA GLN A 118 -4.45 -14.69 6.15
C GLN A 118 -5.73 -13.93 5.80
N ILE A 119 -5.62 -12.62 5.68
CA ILE A 119 -6.66 -11.77 5.12
C ILE A 119 -6.12 -11.17 3.84
N PHE A 120 -6.91 -11.28 2.77
CA PHE A 120 -6.60 -10.66 1.48
C PHE A 120 -7.64 -9.58 1.20
N LEU A 121 -7.17 -8.41 0.80
CA LEU A 121 -8.03 -7.33 0.36
C LEU A 121 -7.29 -6.55 -0.72
N GLN A 122 -7.99 -5.63 -1.37
CA GLN A 122 -7.36 -4.79 -2.39
C GLN A 122 -7.35 -3.34 -1.95
N ASP A 123 -6.25 -2.66 -2.26
CA ASP A 123 -6.17 -1.22 -2.08
C ASP A 123 -6.96 -0.51 -3.20
N PRO A 124 -7.13 0.82 -3.13
CA PRO A 124 -7.90 1.54 -4.15
C PRO A 124 -7.34 1.46 -5.57
N SER A 125 -6.07 1.13 -5.73
CA SER A 125 -5.42 0.97 -7.04
C SER A 125 -5.53 -0.46 -7.58
N GLY A 126 -6.13 -1.38 -6.83
CA GLY A 126 -6.25 -2.78 -7.22
C GLY A 126 -5.05 -3.64 -6.86
N ILE A 127 -4.18 -3.16 -5.96
CA ILE A 127 -3.06 -3.95 -5.46
C ILE A 127 -3.58 -4.90 -4.39
N THR A 128 -3.29 -6.18 -4.54
CA THR A 128 -3.65 -7.17 -3.53
C THR A 128 -2.73 -7.06 -2.32
N ILE A 129 -3.32 -6.90 -1.16
CA ILE A 129 -2.64 -6.84 0.13
C ILE A 129 -2.91 -8.15 0.88
N GLU A 130 -1.86 -8.77 1.36
CA GLU A 130 -1.94 -9.98 2.18
C GLU A 130 -1.55 -9.64 3.61
N LEU A 131 -2.43 -9.92 4.55
CA LEU A 131 -2.19 -9.66 5.97
C LEU A 131 -2.07 -10.99 6.68
N ASN A 132 -0.93 -11.23 7.31
CA ASN A 132 -0.59 -12.51 7.94
C ASN A 132 -0.61 -12.39 9.45
N PHE A 133 -1.37 -13.27 10.11
CA PHE A 133 -1.54 -13.31 11.55
C PHE A 133 -1.12 -14.69 12.07
N ALA A 134 -0.09 -14.75 12.90
CA ALA A 134 0.38 -15.98 13.51
C ALA A 134 -0.60 -16.41 14.62
N GLY A 135 -0.76 -17.69 14.80
CA GLY A 135 -1.63 -18.28 15.80
C GLY A 135 -3.03 -18.44 15.30
#